data_9e535144da8b8beff9602cfdcc5f6f53
#
_entry.id   9e535144da8b8beff9602cfdcc5f6f53
#
_cell.length_a   1.000
_cell.length_b   1.000
_cell.length_c   1.000
_cell.angle_alpha   90.00
_cell.angle_beta   90.00
_cell.angle_gamma   90.00
#
_symmetry.space_group_name_H-M   'P 1'
#
loop_
_entity.id
_entity.type
_entity.pdbx_description
1 polymer ?
#
loop_
_entity_poly.entity_id
_entity_poly.type
_entity_poly.pdbx_seq_one_letter_code
_entity_poly.pdbx_strand_id
1 'polypeptide(L)'
;MKIYNVQIKTMEKRRSIENGWIEIENGKIIAVEEGSPDVVGTEDLDGQGKLLIPGFIDAHTHLGIIENGIDFEGDDCNEATDPFTPQLRTIDGINPMDRCFEEAYKRGITSAVVAPGSANPCGGEIIAVKTYGRRVDDMIIKPVGIKFALGENPKRVYNDRDETPVTRMATAALIREGLTKAKRYLADIDAYESDKENNDMPEFDPKNHALIPLLR
;
A
#
# COMPACT_ATOMS: atom_id res chain seq x y z
N MET A 1 15.08 -2.06 25.51
CA MET A 1 14.66 -0.65 25.73
C MET A 1 13.25 -0.65 26.25
N LYS A 2 12.97 0.11 27.30
CA LYS A 2 11.62 0.29 27.85
C LYS A 2 11.12 1.71 27.61
N ILE A 3 9.81 1.85 27.45
CA ILE A 3 9.11 3.14 27.50
C ILE A 3 8.15 3.03 28.70
N TYR A 4 8.33 3.84 29.71
CA TYR A 4 7.59 3.75 30.98
C TYR A 4 6.94 5.09 31.35
N ASN A 5 6.11 5.08 32.41
CA ASN A 5 5.35 6.25 32.87
C ASN A 5 4.50 6.83 31.72
N VAL A 6 3.69 5.97 31.10
CA VAL A 6 2.83 6.31 29.97
C VAL A 6 1.40 5.81 30.17
N GLN A 7 0.44 6.52 29.59
CA GLN A 7 -0.90 5.99 29.37
C GLN A 7 -0.88 5.19 28.07
N ILE A 8 -1.34 3.93 28.08
CA ILE A 8 -1.25 3.08 26.89
C ILE A 8 -2.64 2.75 26.36
N LYS A 9 -2.86 3.00 25.07
CA LYS A 9 -4.00 2.47 24.29
C LYS A 9 -3.50 1.35 23.42
N THR A 10 -3.74 0.11 23.80
CA THR A 10 -3.19 -1.06 23.12
C THR A 10 -3.87 -1.33 21.76
N MET A 11 -5.06 -0.76 21.52
CA MET A 11 -5.96 -1.06 20.40
C MET A 11 -6.46 -2.52 20.37
N GLU A 12 -6.01 -3.34 21.32
CA GLU A 12 -6.49 -4.71 21.49
C GLU A 12 -7.68 -4.72 22.46
N LYS A 13 -8.84 -5.24 22.01
CA LYS A 13 -10.07 -5.38 22.80
C LYS A 13 -10.41 -4.12 23.65
N ARG A 14 -10.02 -2.94 23.15
CA ARG A 14 -10.17 -1.64 23.81
C ARG A 14 -9.49 -1.55 25.19
N ARG A 15 -8.44 -2.35 25.42
CA ARG A 15 -7.67 -2.27 26.67
C ARG A 15 -6.95 -0.92 26.74
N SER A 16 -7.13 -0.24 27.88
CA SER A 16 -6.45 1.01 28.24
C SER A 16 -5.72 0.80 29.55
N ILE A 17 -4.48 1.25 29.64
CA ILE A 17 -3.64 1.21 30.83
C ILE A 17 -3.33 2.67 31.19
N GLU A 18 -3.74 3.11 32.40
CA GLU A 18 -3.61 4.52 32.80
C GLU A 18 -2.17 4.90 33.18
N ASN A 19 -1.41 3.95 33.72
CA ASN A 19 0.03 4.07 33.98
C ASN A 19 0.66 2.72 33.69
N GLY A 20 1.54 2.69 32.72
CA GLY A 20 2.16 1.46 32.28
C GLY A 20 3.49 1.66 31.60
N TRP A 21 4.01 0.58 31.08
CA TRP A 21 5.25 0.53 30.33
C TRP A 21 5.22 -0.57 29.25
N ILE A 22 6.07 -0.39 28.27
CA ILE A 22 6.32 -1.42 27.25
C ILE A 22 7.81 -1.76 27.22
N GLU A 23 8.14 -2.99 26.83
CA GLU A 23 9.50 -3.40 26.53
C GLU A 23 9.65 -3.73 25.05
N ILE A 24 10.73 -3.22 24.47
CA ILE A 24 11.06 -3.41 23.05
C ILE A 24 12.41 -4.09 22.96
N GLU A 25 12.42 -5.24 22.27
CA GLU A 25 13.63 -6.00 21.96
C GLU A 25 13.64 -6.41 20.48
N ASN A 26 14.78 -6.20 19.80
CA ASN A 26 14.95 -6.51 18.37
C ASN A 26 13.82 -5.94 17.47
N GLY A 27 13.38 -4.69 17.77
CA GLY A 27 12.32 -4.01 17.01
C GLY A 27 10.90 -4.54 17.25
N LYS A 28 10.70 -5.37 18.28
CA LYS A 28 9.39 -5.93 18.65
C LYS A 28 9.02 -5.56 20.08
N ILE A 29 7.73 -5.30 20.31
CA ILE A 29 7.18 -5.16 21.65
C ILE A 29 7.07 -6.57 22.25
N ILE A 30 7.79 -6.83 23.35
CA ILE A 30 7.81 -8.11 24.04
C ILE A 30 7.02 -8.11 25.35
N ALA A 31 6.72 -6.93 25.90
CA ALA A 31 5.87 -6.77 27.09
C ALA A 31 5.05 -5.49 27.01
N VAL A 32 3.84 -5.53 27.59
CA VAL A 32 2.93 -4.38 27.80
C VAL A 32 2.29 -4.58 29.16
N GLU A 33 2.72 -3.81 30.16
CA GLU A 33 2.38 -4.05 31.55
C GLU A 33 1.87 -2.79 32.25
N GLU A 34 1.11 -2.98 33.32
CA GLU A 34 0.66 -1.91 34.23
C GLU A 34 1.73 -1.60 35.27
N GLY A 35 1.73 -0.36 35.77
CA GLY A 35 2.66 0.12 36.80
C GLY A 35 3.99 0.56 36.23
N SER A 36 5.06 0.30 36.99
CA SER A 36 6.43 0.69 36.63
C SER A 36 7.32 -0.54 36.52
N PRO A 37 8.31 -0.55 35.60
CA PRO A 37 9.26 -1.63 35.51
C PRO A 37 10.16 -1.68 36.76
N ASP A 38 10.57 -2.89 37.16
CA ASP A 38 11.43 -3.09 38.35
C ASP A 38 12.80 -2.43 38.19
N VAL A 39 13.31 -2.37 36.97
CA VAL A 39 14.63 -1.80 36.63
C VAL A 39 14.48 -0.91 35.39
N VAL A 40 15.03 0.29 35.49
CA VAL A 40 15.13 1.26 34.41
C VAL A 40 16.59 1.45 34.03
N GLY A 41 16.92 1.27 32.75
CA GLY A 41 18.25 1.48 32.19
C GLY A 41 18.45 2.89 31.64
N THR A 42 19.67 3.21 31.26
CA THR A 42 20.03 4.53 30.70
C THR A 42 19.45 4.82 29.33
N GLU A 43 19.06 3.77 28.58
CA GLU A 43 18.44 3.87 27.25
C GLU A 43 16.91 3.84 27.30
N ASP A 44 16.33 3.69 28.48
CA ASP A 44 14.88 3.64 28.64
C ASP A 44 14.29 5.07 28.66
N LEU A 45 13.07 5.20 28.16
CA LEU A 45 12.43 6.48 27.95
C LEU A 45 11.32 6.70 29.00
N ASP A 46 11.41 7.78 29.77
CA ASP A 46 10.31 8.27 30.60
C ASP A 46 9.30 9.02 29.73
N GLY A 47 8.11 8.47 29.61
CA GLY A 47 7.03 9.11 28.84
C GLY A 47 6.33 10.26 29.55
N GLN A 48 6.64 10.52 30.84
CA GLN A 48 6.12 11.67 31.61
C GLN A 48 4.59 11.75 31.61
N GLY A 49 3.91 10.64 31.74
CA GLY A 49 2.45 10.54 31.68
C GLY A 49 1.81 10.75 30.32
N LYS A 50 2.61 10.80 29.24
CA LYS A 50 2.09 10.96 27.89
C LYS A 50 1.34 9.73 27.40
N LEU A 51 0.49 9.96 26.40
CA LEU A 51 -0.25 8.90 25.74
C LEU A 51 0.66 8.14 24.76
N LEU A 52 0.76 6.83 24.94
CA LEU A 52 1.40 5.90 24.04
C LEU A 52 0.34 5.14 23.25
N ILE A 53 0.43 5.21 21.94
CA ILE A 53 -0.44 4.51 20.97
C ILE A 53 0.38 3.84 19.90
N PRO A 54 -0.15 2.82 19.19
CA PRO A 54 0.46 2.33 17.94
C PRO A 54 0.62 3.47 16.94
N GLY A 55 1.66 3.39 16.10
CA GLY A 55 1.82 4.33 15.01
C GLY A 55 0.63 4.32 14.07
N PHE A 56 0.28 5.48 13.52
CA PHE A 56 -0.81 5.61 12.56
C PHE A 56 -0.47 4.90 11.25
N ILE A 57 -1.51 4.36 10.62
CA ILE A 57 -1.47 3.80 9.28
C ILE A 57 -2.30 4.71 8.39
N ASP A 58 -1.67 5.34 7.41
CA ASP A 58 -2.40 6.07 6.37
C ASP A 58 -2.84 5.08 5.29
N ALA A 59 -4.15 4.88 5.18
CA ALA A 59 -4.74 3.84 4.33
C ALA A 59 -4.82 4.22 2.84
N HIS A 60 -4.51 5.46 2.46
CA HIS A 60 -4.54 5.91 1.08
C HIS A 60 -3.65 7.13 0.84
N THR A 61 -2.52 6.92 0.22
CA THR A 61 -1.56 7.98 -0.11
C THR A 61 -1.00 7.82 -1.52
N HIS A 62 -0.22 8.82 -1.93
CA HIS A 62 0.64 8.82 -3.12
C HIS A 62 2.11 9.12 -2.71
N LEU A 63 2.48 8.75 -1.49
CA LEU A 63 3.82 9.00 -0.94
C LEU A 63 4.91 8.40 -1.82
N GLY A 64 5.88 9.25 -2.20
CA GLY A 64 7.04 8.87 -2.97
C GLY A 64 6.80 8.63 -4.46
N ILE A 65 5.55 8.69 -4.95
CA ILE A 65 5.21 8.66 -6.39
C ILE A 65 4.67 10.00 -6.90
N ILE A 66 4.60 10.99 -6.03
CA ILE A 66 4.52 12.42 -6.35
C ILE A 66 5.56 13.08 -5.48
N GLU A 67 6.77 13.29 -6.03
CA GLU A 67 7.88 13.79 -5.27
C GLU A 67 7.72 15.28 -4.93
N ASN A 68 8.05 15.63 -3.70
CA ASN A 68 7.90 17.00 -3.23
C ASN A 68 8.90 17.95 -3.89
N GLY A 69 8.39 18.96 -4.59
CA GLY A 69 9.16 20.03 -5.20
C GLY A 69 9.80 19.68 -6.55
N ILE A 70 9.39 18.57 -7.14
CA ILE A 70 9.75 18.16 -8.50
C ILE A 70 8.47 18.06 -9.32
N ASP A 71 8.45 18.65 -10.51
CA ASP A 71 7.28 18.63 -11.40
C ASP A 71 7.14 17.27 -12.13
N PHE A 72 7.11 17.28 -13.46
CA PHE A 72 6.88 16.07 -14.27
C PHE A 72 7.85 14.93 -13.96
N GLU A 73 9.13 15.22 -13.73
CA GLU A 73 10.16 14.23 -13.45
C GLU A 73 9.92 13.46 -12.13
N GLY A 74 9.13 14.02 -11.22
CA GLY A 74 8.79 13.42 -9.94
C GLY A 74 7.32 12.97 -9.84
N ASP A 75 6.55 13.04 -10.93
CA ASP A 75 5.15 12.63 -10.96
C ASP A 75 4.97 11.28 -11.66
N ASP A 76 5.10 10.21 -10.90
CA ASP A 76 4.85 8.81 -11.31
C ASP A 76 3.45 8.31 -10.88
N CYS A 77 2.57 9.23 -10.52
CA CYS A 77 1.28 8.87 -9.94
C CYS A 77 0.32 8.19 -10.94
N ASN A 78 0.38 8.59 -12.22
CA ASN A 78 -0.59 8.12 -13.22
C ASN A 78 0.07 7.81 -14.56
N GLU A 79 0.02 6.55 -14.98
CA GLU A 79 0.31 6.17 -16.37
C GLU A 79 -0.93 6.40 -17.23
N ALA A 80 -1.06 7.61 -17.77
CA ALA A 80 -2.27 8.01 -18.47
C ALA A 80 -2.24 7.77 -19.99
N THR A 81 -1.34 6.92 -20.50
CA THR A 81 -1.23 6.55 -21.93
C THR A 81 -2.00 5.27 -22.28
N ASP A 82 -2.40 4.50 -21.26
CA ASP A 82 -3.22 3.29 -21.40
C ASP A 82 -4.24 3.26 -20.24
N PRO A 83 -5.55 3.17 -20.52
CA PRO A 83 -6.58 3.21 -19.49
C PRO A 83 -6.64 1.95 -18.61
N PHE A 84 -5.91 0.89 -18.97
CA PHE A 84 -5.99 -0.38 -18.26
C PHE A 84 -4.60 -1.00 -18.04
N THR A 85 -4.01 -0.68 -16.89
CA THR A 85 -2.60 -0.96 -16.55
C THR A 85 -2.45 -1.75 -15.23
N PRO A 86 -3.12 -2.90 -15.06
CA PRO A 86 -3.03 -3.69 -13.83
C PRO A 86 -1.64 -4.24 -13.54
N GLN A 87 -0.77 -4.37 -14.56
CA GLN A 87 0.60 -4.89 -14.45
C GLN A 87 1.58 -3.90 -13.83
N LEU A 88 1.22 -2.62 -13.72
CA LEU A 88 2.09 -1.62 -13.09
C LEU A 88 2.12 -1.84 -11.58
N ARG A 89 3.28 -1.64 -10.99
CA ARG A 89 3.48 -1.80 -9.55
C ARG A 89 3.90 -0.47 -8.95
N THR A 90 3.15 0.02 -8.00
CA THR A 90 3.47 1.29 -7.31
C THR A 90 4.88 1.31 -6.74
N ILE A 91 5.40 0.14 -6.32
CA ILE A 91 6.74 0.03 -5.73
C ILE A 91 7.85 0.48 -6.69
N ASP A 92 7.64 0.36 -7.99
CA ASP A 92 8.64 0.70 -9.00
C ASP A 92 8.79 2.24 -9.17
N GLY A 93 7.76 3.02 -8.78
CA GLY A 93 7.80 4.49 -8.81
C GLY A 93 8.12 5.15 -7.47
N ILE A 94 8.21 4.40 -6.37
CA ILE A 94 8.44 5.01 -5.05
C ILE A 94 9.90 5.49 -4.90
N ASN A 95 10.07 6.79 -4.69
CA ASN A 95 11.33 7.33 -4.18
C ASN A 95 11.35 7.29 -2.64
N PRO A 96 12.11 6.37 -2.00
CA PRO A 96 12.16 6.24 -0.54
C PRO A 96 12.83 7.43 0.15
N MET A 97 13.52 8.29 -0.60
CA MET A 97 14.20 9.47 -0.10
C MET A 97 13.35 10.74 -0.22
N ASP A 98 12.11 10.64 -0.73
CA ASP A 98 11.19 11.77 -0.74
C ASP A 98 10.97 12.27 0.70
N ARG A 99 11.10 13.59 0.87
CA ARG A 99 10.90 14.31 2.13
C ARG A 99 9.57 13.97 2.80
N CYS A 100 8.53 13.66 2.03
CA CYS A 100 7.20 13.33 2.56
C CYS A 100 7.22 12.09 3.46
N PHE A 101 8.12 11.12 3.25
CA PHE A 101 8.30 9.98 4.16
C PHE A 101 8.84 10.44 5.51
N GLU A 102 9.85 11.31 5.52
CA GLU A 102 10.41 11.86 6.77
C GLU A 102 9.34 12.64 7.56
N GLU A 103 8.56 13.46 6.86
CA GLU A 103 7.48 14.22 7.47
C GLU A 103 6.40 13.31 8.05
N ALA A 104 6.06 12.21 7.36
CA ALA A 104 5.06 11.23 7.81
C ALA A 104 5.49 10.55 9.12
N TYR A 105 6.67 9.92 9.17
CA TYR A 105 7.08 9.21 10.40
C TYR A 105 7.34 10.17 11.57
N LYS A 106 7.85 11.36 11.34
CA LYS A 106 8.02 12.39 12.40
C LYS A 106 6.68 12.85 13.00
N ARG A 107 5.58 12.65 12.30
CA ARG A 107 4.21 12.93 12.76
C ARG A 107 3.48 11.70 13.29
N GLY A 108 4.19 10.57 13.40
CA GLY A 108 3.64 9.33 13.96
C GLY A 108 2.90 8.44 12.94
N ILE A 109 2.94 8.76 11.64
CA ILE A 109 2.46 7.86 10.58
C ILE A 109 3.60 6.89 10.28
N THR A 110 3.50 5.66 10.75
CA THR A 110 4.57 4.66 10.67
C THR A 110 4.43 3.67 9.51
N SER A 111 3.26 3.65 8.90
CA SER A 111 2.97 2.85 7.71
C SER A 111 2.01 3.60 6.80
N ALA A 112 2.14 3.40 5.50
CA ALA A 112 1.27 3.99 4.51
C ALA A 112 0.88 2.96 3.44
N VAL A 113 -0.32 3.11 2.90
CA VAL A 113 -0.75 2.40 1.69
C VAL A 113 -0.56 3.36 0.53
N VAL A 114 0.40 3.07 -0.32
CA VAL A 114 0.71 3.86 -1.52
C VAL A 114 0.01 3.25 -2.72
N ALA A 115 -0.74 4.05 -3.43
CA ALA A 115 -1.55 3.64 -4.57
C ALA A 115 -1.26 4.54 -5.78
N PRO A 116 -1.41 4.03 -7.01
CA PRO A 116 -1.49 4.89 -8.18
C PRO A 116 -2.66 5.87 -8.07
N GLY A 117 -2.60 6.96 -8.81
CA GLY A 117 -3.70 7.92 -8.93
C GLY A 117 -4.94 7.34 -9.59
N SER A 118 -5.90 8.20 -9.87
CA SER A 118 -7.22 7.80 -10.37
C SER A 118 -7.43 8.11 -11.85
N ALA A 119 -6.37 8.32 -12.63
CA ALA A 119 -6.50 8.60 -14.07
C ALA A 119 -7.08 7.42 -14.84
N ASN A 120 -6.75 6.20 -14.45
CA ASN A 120 -7.11 4.98 -15.17
C ASN A 120 -8.30 4.24 -14.55
N PRO A 121 -9.19 3.63 -15.35
CA PRO A 121 -10.13 2.63 -14.86
C PRO A 121 -9.47 1.51 -14.04
N CYS A 122 -8.25 1.10 -14.43
CA CYS A 122 -7.38 0.20 -13.66
C CYS A 122 -5.94 0.73 -13.71
N GLY A 123 -5.39 1.13 -12.56
CA GLY A 123 -4.13 1.88 -12.47
C GLY A 123 -2.92 1.07 -11.98
N GLY A 124 -3.09 -0.16 -11.51
CA GLY A 124 -1.98 -1.00 -11.05
C GLY A 124 -2.03 -1.40 -9.57
N GLU A 125 -0.98 -2.08 -9.14
CA GLU A 125 -0.83 -2.64 -7.79
C GLU A 125 -0.70 -1.52 -6.74
N ILE A 126 -1.39 -1.72 -5.63
CA ILE A 126 -1.30 -0.90 -4.41
C ILE A 126 -0.41 -1.63 -3.40
N ILE A 127 0.48 -0.90 -2.73
CA ILE A 127 1.42 -1.48 -1.79
C ILE A 127 1.35 -0.82 -0.42
N ALA A 128 1.44 -1.64 0.64
CA ALA A 128 1.65 -1.16 1.99
C ALA A 128 3.15 -1.11 2.29
N VAL A 129 3.62 0.02 2.83
CA VAL A 129 5.03 0.27 3.15
C VAL A 129 5.20 0.84 4.54
N LYS A 130 6.38 0.64 5.13
CA LYS A 130 6.87 1.44 6.25
C LYS A 130 7.25 2.82 5.75
N THR A 131 7.01 3.84 6.56
CA THR A 131 7.38 5.23 6.22
C THR A 131 8.83 5.55 6.54
N TYR A 132 9.54 4.64 7.20
CA TYR A 132 10.96 4.77 7.53
C TYR A 132 11.79 3.72 6.81
N GLY A 133 12.82 4.17 6.08
CA GLY A 133 13.76 3.34 5.33
C GLY A 133 14.62 4.19 4.40
N ARG A 134 15.59 3.58 3.73
CA ARG A 134 16.44 4.21 2.71
C ARG A 134 16.38 3.51 1.37
N ARG A 135 15.95 2.27 1.36
CA ARG A 135 15.74 1.46 0.17
C ARG A 135 14.29 1.01 0.20
N VAL A 136 13.63 1.10 -0.92
CA VAL A 136 12.22 0.75 -1.03
C VAL A 136 11.97 -0.71 -0.63
N ASP A 137 12.87 -1.63 -0.99
CA ASP A 137 12.77 -3.06 -0.64
C ASP A 137 12.68 -3.30 0.88
N ASP A 138 13.40 -2.47 1.68
CA ASP A 138 13.41 -2.58 3.14
C ASP A 138 12.14 -1.98 3.78
N MET A 139 11.35 -1.24 3.00
CA MET A 139 10.11 -0.60 3.46
C MET A 139 8.86 -1.42 3.14
N ILE A 140 8.95 -2.40 2.26
CA ILE A 140 7.79 -3.21 1.84
C ILE A 140 7.17 -3.96 3.03
N ILE A 141 5.85 -3.80 3.21
CA ILE A 141 5.06 -4.66 4.09
C ILE A 141 4.44 -5.77 3.25
N LYS A 142 3.62 -5.41 2.26
CA LYS A 142 3.02 -6.34 1.28
C LYS A 142 2.23 -5.59 0.21
N PRO A 143 1.99 -6.19 -0.96
CA PRO A 143 0.89 -5.80 -1.85
C PRO A 143 -0.45 -5.94 -1.14
N VAL A 144 -1.38 -5.01 -1.40
CA VAL A 144 -2.70 -4.99 -0.72
C VAL A 144 -3.89 -4.92 -1.67
N GLY A 145 -3.67 -4.69 -2.94
CA GLY A 145 -4.75 -4.66 -3.93
C GLY A 145 -4.35 -4.07 -5.27
N ILE A 146 -5.35 -3.83 -6.11
CA ILE A 146 -5.23 -3.15 -7.41
C ILE A 146 -6.09 -1.90 -7.37
N LYS A 147 -5.59 -0.80 -7.93
CA LYS A 147 -6.31 0.47 -8.04
C LYS A 147 -7.34 0.41 -9.15
N PHE A 148 -8.59 0.67 -8.80
CA PHE A 148 -9.66 0.94 -9.76
C PHE A 148 -10.25 2.33 -9.52
N ALA A 149 -10.64 3.01 -10.60
CA ALA A 149 -11.34 4.28 -10.54
C ALA A 149 -12.54 4.27 -11.50
N LEU A 150 -13.73 4.53 -10.94
CA LEU A 150 -15.00 4.46 -11.66
C LEU A 150 -15.71 5.81 -11.75
N GLY A 151 -15.13 6.85 -11.17
CA GLY A 151 -15.68 8.19 -11.11
C GLY A 151 -15.43 9.03 -12.37
N GLU A 152 -15.32 10.33 -12.13
CA GLU A 152 -15.11 11.31 -13.21
C GLU A 152 -13.66 11.46 -13.67
N ASN A 153 -12.68 11.07 -12.81
CA ASN A 153 -11.27 11.25 -13.13
C ASN A 153 -10.87 10.53 -14.42
N PRO A 154 -11.13 9.21 -14.60
CA PRO A 154 -10.82 8.55 -15.86
C PRO A 154 -11.50 9.21 -17.07
N LYS A 155 -12.76 9.59 -16.91
CA LYS A 155 -13.50 10.27 -17.98
C LYS A 155 -12.83 11.57 -18.42
N ARG A 156 -12.44 12.42 -17.45
CA ARG A 156 -11.81 13.70 -17.73
C ARG A 156 -10.46 13.53 -18.41
N VAL A 157 -9.58 12.70 -17.84
CA VAL A 157 -8.22 12.49 -18.33
C VAL A 157 -8.22 12.03 -19.80
N TYR A 158 -9.09 11.06 -20.14
CA TYR A 158 -9.14 10.52 -21.50
C TYR A 158 -9.96 11.38 -22.45
N ASN A 159 -10.98 12.08 -21.96
CA ASN A 159 -11.69 13.09 -22.79
C ASN A 159 -10.76 14.21 -23.23
N ASP A 160 -9.88 14.69 -22.37
CA ASP A 160 -8.92 15.75 -22.70
C ASP A 160 -7.88 15.33 -23.76
N ARG A 161 -7.82 14.01 -24.06
CA ARG A 161 -6.96 13.38 -25.05
C ARG A 161 -7.70 12.87 -26.29
N ASP A 162 -9.01 13.04 -26.37
CA ASP A 162 -9.89 12.45 -27.38
C ASP A 162 -9.80 10.91 -27.42
N GLU A 163 -9.61 10.26 -26.23
CA GLU A 163 -9.45 8.81 -26.07
C GLU A 163 -10.56 8.23 -25.19
N THR A 164 -10.68 6.89 -25.18
CA THR A 164 -11.61 6.18 -24.28
C THR A 164 -10.96 5.95 -22.91
N PRO A 165 -11.70 6.03 -21.77
CA PRO A 165 -13.13 6.22 -21.64
C PRO A 165 -13.55 7.68 -21.44
N VAL A 166 -14.60 8.13 -22.12
CA VAL A 166 -15.25 9.43 -21.88
C VAL A 166 -16.62 9.30 -21.18
N THR A 167 -17.06 8.09 -20.92
CA THR A 167 -18.33 7.79 -20.25
C THR A 167 -18.15 6.74 -19.13
N ARG A 168 -19.05 6.75 -18.14
CA ARG A 168 -19.12 5.69 -17.13
C ARG A 168 -19.38 4.31 -17.75
N MET A 169 -20.09 4.26 -18.87
CA MET A 169 -20.33 3.02 -19.61
C MET A 169 -19.03 2.45 -20.18
N ALA A 170 -18.18 3.29 -20.78
CA ALA A 170 -16.88 2.89 -21.31
C ALA A 170 -15.92 2.47 -20.17
N THR A 171 -15.86 3.23 -19.07
CA THR A 171 -15.09 2.87 -17.87
C THR A 171 -15.46 1.46 -17.36
N ALA A 172 -16.76 1.21 -17.19
CA ALA A 172 -17.24 -0.09 -16.73
C ALA A 172 -17.00 -1.21 -17.77
N ALA A 173 -17.06 -0.91 -19.07
CA ALA A 173 -16.80 -1.87 -20.13
C ALA A 173 -15.34 -2.33 -20.11
N LEU A 174 -14.37 -1.40 -20.01
CA LEU A 174 -12.95 -1.70 -19.92
C LEU A 174 -12.63 -2.58 -18.71
N ILE A 175 -13.18 -2.27 -17.54
CA ILE A 175 -12.99 -3.09 -16.33
C ILE A 175 -13.56 -4.50 -16.52
N ARG A 176 -14.79 -4.64 -17.03
CA ARG A 176 -15.40 -5.96 -17.28
C ARG A 176 -14.61 -6.78 -18.33
N GLU A 177 -14.15 -6.12 -19.37
CA GLU A 177 -13.33 -6.76 -20.40
C GLU A 177 -12.03 -7.30 -19.80
N GLY A 178 -11.29 -6.47 -19.05
CA GLY A 178 -10.05 -6.88 -18.40
C GLY A 178 -10.24 -8.02 -17.42
N LEU A 179 -11.24 -7.93 -16.53
CA LEU A 179 -11.53 -9.01 -15.58
C LEU A 179 -12.00 -10.30 -16.26
N THR A 180 -12.71 -10.19 -17.40
CA THR A 180 -13.13 -11.38 -18.18
C THR A 180 -11.94 -12.06 -18.84
N LYS A 181 -11.00 -11.29 -19.42
CA LYS A 181 -9.75 -11.82 -19.98
C LYS A 181 -8.91 -12.50 -18.91
N ALA A 182 -8.71 -11.85 -17.77
CA ALA A 182 -7.97 -12.43 -16.64
C ALA A 182 -8.61 -13.71 -16.11
N LYS A 183 -9.94 -13.79 -16.04
CA LYS A 183 -10.65 -15.01 -15.62
C LYS A 183 -10.43 -16.18 -16.60
N ARG A 184 -10.42 -15.91 -17.89
CA ARG A 184 -10.12 -16.95 -18.93
C ARG A 184 -8.67 -17.40 -18.78
N TYR A 185 -7.74 -16.46 -18.71
CA TYR A 185 -6.31 -16.74 -18.52
C TYR A 185 -6.05 -17.60 -17.27
N LEU A 186 -6.71 -17.29 -16.15
CA LEU A 186 -6.63 -18.11 -14.94
C LEU A 186 -7.19 -19.53 -15.16
N ALA A 187 -8.31 -19.67 -15.87
CA ALA A 187 -8.87 -20.99 -16.19
C ALA A 187 -7.92 -21.84 -17.08
N ASP A 188 -7.23 -21.20 -18.01
CA ASP A 188 -6.24 -21.87 -18.86
C ASP A 188 -5.02 -22.33 -18.05
N ILE A 189 -4.55 -21.50 -17.09
CA ILE A 189 -3.50 -21.88 -16.13
C ILE A 189 -3.96 -23.07 -15.30
N ASP A 190 -5.14 -23.01 -14.71
CA ASP A 190 -5.67 -24.05 -13.83
C ASP A 190 -5.89 -25.37 -14.60
N ALA A 191 -6.30 -25.30 -15.89
CA ALA A 191 -6.41 -26.46 -16.76
C ALA A 191 -5.04 -27.10 -17.02
N TYR A 192 -4.02 -26.28 -17.33
CA TYR A 192 -2.65 -26.76 -17.51
C TYR A 192 -2.10 -27.41 -16.24
N GLU A 193 -2.27 -26.77 -15.07
CA GLU A 193 -1.79 -27.31 -13.80
C GLU A 193 -2.48 -28.63 -13.42
N SER A 194 -3.74 -28.81 -13.80
CA SER A 194 -4.49 -30.04 -13.53
C SER A 194 -4.13 -31.20 -14.45
N ASP A 195 -3.74 -30.93 -15.69
CA ASP A 195 -3.41 -31.94 -16.72
C ASP A 195 -2.39 -31.37 -17.71
N LYS A 196 -1.12 -31.46 -17.39
CA LYS A 196 0.00 -30.95 -18.17
C LYS A 196 0.28 -31.74 -19.47
N GLU A 197 -0.24 -32.96 -19.56
CA GLU A 197 -0.04 -33.80 -20.73
C GLU A 197 -0.99 -33.44 -21.89
N ASN A 198 -2.19 -32.94 -21.55
CA ASN A 198 -3.25 -32.65 -22.53
C ASN A 198 -3.55 -31.16 -22.70
N ASN A 199 -2.91 -30.27 -21.92
CA ASN A 199 -3.07 -28.83 -22.05
C ASN A 199 -1.72 -28.13 -22.23
N ASP A 200 -1.70 -27.06 -22.99
CA ASP A 200 -0.54 -26.19 -23.16
C ASP A 200 -0.53 -25.09 -22.09
N MET A 201 0.66 -24.73 -21.63
CA MET A 201 0.82 -23.54 -20.76
C MET A 201 0.46 -22.29 -21.57
N PRO A 202 -0.49 -21.45 -21.10
CA PRO A 202 -0.83 -20.24 -21.81
C PRO A 202 0.38 -19.28 -21.87
N GLU A 203 0.49 -18.52 -22.97
CA GLU A 203 1.49 -17.48 -23.10
C GLU A 203 1.36 -16.47 -21.96
N PHE A 204 2.49 -16.02 -21.40
CA PHE A 204 2.49 -15.08 -20.29
C PHE A 204 1.93 -13.72 -20.71
N ASP A 205 0.80 -13.34 -20.10
CA ASP A 205 0.17 -12.03 -20.23
C ASP A 205 0.29 -11.26 -18.90
N PRO A 206 1.13 -10.23 -18.84
CA PRO A 206 1.38 -9.49 -17.60
C PRO A 206 0.12 -8.79 -17.04
N LYS A 207 -0.78 -8.30 -17.91
CA LYS A 207 -2.02 -7.65 -17.47
C LYS A 207 -2.99 -8.65 -16.83
N ASN A 208 -3.20 -9.78 -17.50
CA ASN A 208 -4.08 -10.81 -16.97
C ASN A 208 -3.49 -11.45 -15.71
N HIS A 209 -2.17 -11.67 -15.70
CA HIS A 209 -1.46 -12.27 -14.55
C HIS A 209 -1.59 -11.40 -13.31
N ALA A 210 -1.43 -10.08 -13.42
CA ALA A 210 -1.54 -9.14 -12.31
C ALA A 210 -2.93 -9.14 -11.64
N LEU A 211 -3.98 -9.55 -12.36
CA LEU A 211 -5.35 -9.62 -11.85
C LEU A 211 -5.71 -10.95 -11.18
N ILE A 212 -4.87 -11.99 -11.30
CA ILE A 212 -5.13 -13.32 -10.69
C ILE A 212 -5.45 -13.24 -9.19
N PRO A 213 -4.70 -12.47 -8.36
CA PRO A 213 -4.99 -12.39 -6.93
C PRO A 213 -6.39 -11.86 -6.57
N LEU A 214 -7.06 -11.16 -7.48
CA LEU A 214 -8.44 -10.69 -7.30
C LEU A 214 -9.49 -11.75 -7.62
N LEU A 215 -9.08 -12.84 -8.30
CA LEU A 215 -9.98 -13.86 -8.85
C LEU A 215 -9.90 -15.18 -8.07
N ARG A 216 -8.94 -15.30 -7.17
CA ARG A 216 -8.73 -16.39 -6.20
C ARG A 216 -9.21 -15.97 -4.82
#